data_d57185a6dea807c6e58a480460f6675b
#
_entry.id   d57185a6dea807c6e58a480460f6675b
#
_cell.length_a   1.000
_cell.length_b   1.000
_cell.length_c   1.000
_cell.angle_alpha   90.00
_cell.angle_beta   90.00
_cell.angle_gamma   90.00
#
_symmetry.space_group_name_H-M   'P 1'
#
loop_
_entity.id
_entity.type
_entity.pdbx_description
1 polymer ?
#
loop_
_entity_poly.entity_id
_entity_poly.type
_entity_poly.pdbx_seq_one_letter_code
_entity_poly.pdbx_strand_id
1 'polypeptide(L)'
;MDLAVVVLVQVLYAVASLALVSIGLAIIFGMMGVINFAHGEFLMMGGYAFILSAGAGVNLWVAMLVVAPLTVGVLGVVVERLIIRHLYGRIIETVLATWGLSLFLIGLSATVLGYHQKGVAPPLGTVDIGGYKEGGYTFFVIGMTALLLIAVYLGLKYTR
;
A
#
# COMPACT_ATOMS: atom_id res chain seq x y z
N MET A 1 -2.00 33.43 3.08
CA MET A 1 -1.76 32.62 1.87
C MET A 1 -1.16 31.27 2.23
N ASP A 2 -0.34 31.21 3.23
CA ASP A 2 0.41 30.00 3.59
C ASP A 2 -0.47 28.84 4.09
N LEU A 3 -1.52 29.12 4.88
CA LEU A 3 -2.48 28.12 5.31
C LEU A 3 -3.21 27.44 4.11
N ALA A 4 -3.58 28.21 3.11
CA ALA A 4 -4.26 27.66 1.92
C ALA A 4 -3.33 26.73 1.11
N VAL A 5 -2.04 27.05 1.05
CA VAL A 5 -1.02 26.22 0.38
C VAL A 5 -0.83 24.92 1.15
N VAL A 6 -0.74 24.97 2.48
CA VAL A 6 -0.61 23.78 3.34
C VAL A 6 -1.83 22.88 3.20
N VAL A 7 -3.04 23.44 3.27
CA VAL A 7 -4.29 22.67 3.08
C VAL A 7 -4.32 22.03 1.69
N LEU A 8 -3.90 22.74 0.64
CA LEU A 8 -3.84 22.19 -0.71
C LEU A 8 -2.88 20.98 -0.78
N VAL A 9 -1.70 21.10 -0.18
CA VAL A 9 -0.70 20.01 -0.13
C VAL A 9 -1.25 18.80 0.62
N GLN A 10 -1.94 19.01 1.74
CA GLN A 10 -2.56 17.92 2.51
C GLN A 10 -3.68 17.23 1.72
N VAL A 11 -4.51 18.00 1.00
CA VAL A 11 -5.55 17.44 0.12
C VAL A 11 -4.90 16.63 -1.02
N LEU A 12 -3.86 17.16 -1.65
CA LEU A 12 -3.13 16.43 -2.70
C LEU A 12 -2.51 15.15 -2.16
N TYR A 13 -1.94 15.16 -0.97
CA TYR A 13 -1.40 13.98 -0.31
C TYR A 13 -2.49 12.93 -0.03
N ALA A 14 -3.65 13.36 0.48
CA ALA A 14 -4.78 12.45 0.73
C ALA A 14 -5.27 11.81 -0.58
N VAL A 15 -5.45 12.61 -1.63
CA VAL A 15 -5.84 12.13 -2.96
C VAL A 15 -4.78 11.17 -3.53
N ALA A 16 -3.49 11.51 -3.42
CA ALA A 16 -2.40 10.67 -3.88
C ALA A 16 -2.37 9.33 -3.14
N SER A 17 -2.54 9.33 -1.82
CA SER A 17 -2.57 8.11 -1.01
C SER A 17 -3.73 7.19 -1.38
N LEU A 18 -4.93 7.76 -1.56
CA LEU A 18 -6.09 7.01 -2.02
C LEU A 18 -5.89 6.45 -3.44
N ALA A 19 -5.29 7.24 -4.34
CA ALA A 19 -4.98 6.80 -5.69
C ALA A 19 -4.01 5.62 -5.70
N LEU A 20 -2.94 5.65 -4.88
CA LEU A 20 -1.99 4.54 -4.75
C LEU A 20 -2.70 3.22 -4.37
N VAL A 21 -3.56 3.27 -3.35
CA VAL A 21 -4.32 2.09 -2.91
C VAL A 21 -5.26 1.62 -4.02
N SER A 22 -5.96 2.55 -4.66
CA SER A 22 -6.94 2.26 -5.71
C SER A 22 -6.32 1.68 -6.98
N ILE A 23 -5.12 2.15 -7.38
CA ILE A 23 -4.39 1.61 -8.54
C ILE A 23 -4.09 0.12 -8.35
N GLY A 24 -3.60 -0.27 -7.18
CA GLY A 24 -3.33 -1.68 -6.88
C GLY A 24 -4.57 -2.56 -7.04
N LEU A 25 -5.69 -2.11 -6.47
CA LEU A 25 -6.96 -2.82 -6.57
C LEU A 25 -7.48 -2.86 -8.02
N ALA A 26 -7.38 -1.74 -8.75
CA ALA A 26 -7.82 -1.64 -10.15
C ALA A 26 -7.02 -2.57 -11.09
N ILE A 27 -5.70 -2.70 -10.87
CA ILE A 27 -4.85 -3.61 -11.64
C ILE A 27 -5.25 -5.07 -11.37
N ILE A 28 -5.42 -5.45 -10.10
CA ILE A 28 -5.83 -6.82 -9.73
C ILE A 28 -7.18 -7.15 -10.37
N PHE A 29 -8.18 -6.27 -10.21
CA PHE A 29 -9.50 -6.49 -10.80
C PHE A 29 -9.46 -6.51 -12.33
N GLY A 30 -8.73 -5.58 -12.95
CA GLY A 30 -8.64 -5.48 -14.41
C GLY A 30 -7.94 -6.66 -15.08
N MET A 31 -6.93 -7.25 -14.42
CA MET A 31 -6.17 -8.38 -14.97
C MET A 31 -6.78 -9.75 -14.63
N MET A 32 -7.30 -9.90 -13.41
CA MET A 32 -7.71 -11.20 -12.88
C MET A 32 -9.23 -11.34 -12.73
N GLY A 33 -10.00 -10.25 -12.84
CA GLY A 33 -11.44 -10.23 -12.58
C GLY A 33 -11.82 -10.58 -11.15
N VAL A 34 -10.89 -10.42 -10.21
CA VAL A 34 -11.02 -10.81 -8.81
C VAL A 34 -11.22 -9.58 -7.94
N ILE A 35 -12.29 -9.58 -7.14
CA ILE A 35 -12.51 -8.58 -6.10
C ILE A 35 -11.83 -9.09 -4.82
N ASN A 36 -10.73 -8.45 -4.43
CA ASN A 36 -9.95 -8.87 -3.27
C ASN A 36 -10.29 -8.01 -2.04
N PHE A 37 -11.13 -8.56 -1.14
CA PHE A 37 -11.48 -7.90 0.12
C PHE A 37 -10.33 -7.87 1.14
N ALA A 38 -9.31 -8.70 0.98
CA ALA A 38 -8.11 -8.67 1.82
C ALA A 38 -7.04 -7.64 1.36
N HIS A 39 -7.37 -6.75 0.42
CA HIS A 39 -6.38 -5.79 -0.12
C HIS A 39 -5.79 -4.89 0.97
N GLY A 40 -6.61 -4.41 1.91
CA GLY A 40 -6.17 -3.62 3.05
C GLY A 40 -5.21 -4.36 3.96
N GLU A 41 -5.44 -5.65 4.19
CA GLU A 41 -4.59 -6.50 5.03
C GLU A 41 -3.25 -6.80 4.37
N PHE A 42 -3.18 -6.89 3.04
CA PHE A 42 -1.91 -6.96 2.33
C PHE A 42 -1.10 -5.68 2.51
N LEU A 43 -1.73 -4.50 2.48
CA LEU A 43 -1.07 -3.23 2.78
C LEU A 43 -0.58 -3.20 4.24
N MET A 44 -1.40 -3.66 5.18
CA MET A 44 -1.04 -3.78 6.59
C MET A 44 0.17 -4.71 6.77
N MET A 45 0.21 -5.87 6.13
CA MET A 45 1.35 -6.80 6.18
C MET A 45 2.62 -6.18 5.61
N GLY A 46 2.52 -5.41 4.52
CA GLY A 46 3.63 -4.61 3.98
C GLY A 46 4.14 -3.57 4.97
N GLY A 47 3.24 -2.87 5.65
CA GLY A 47 3.56 -1.91 6.70
C GLY A 47 4.29 -2.58 7.88
N TYR A 48 3.84 -3.74 8.32
CA TYR A 48 4.53 -4.50 9.37
C TYR A 48 5.91 -4.99 8.93
N ALA A 49 6.04 -5.51 7.70
CA ALA A 49 7.34 -5.92 7.15
C ALA A 49 8.33 -4.74 7.12
N PHE A 50 7.88 -3.55 6.71
CA PHE A 50 8.64 -2.32 6.76
C PHE A 50 9.09 -1.98 8.19
N ILE A 51 8.15 -1.89 9.14
CA ILE A 51 8.45 -1.50 10.53
C ILE A 51 9.39 -2.48 11.21
N LEU A 52 9.18 -3.79 11.03
CA LEU A 52 10.01 -4.84 11.63
C LEU A 52 11.42 -4.83 11.05
N SER A 53 11.58 -4.69 9.74
CA SER A 53 12.89 -4.65 9.10
C SER A 53 13.66 -3.37 9.45
N ALA A 54 12.98 -2.22 9.49
CA ALA A 54 13.58 -0.96 9.95
C ALA A 54 14.01 -1.05 11.42
N GLY A 55 13.19 -1.66 12.29
CA GLY A 55 13.51 -1.91 13.69
C GLY A 55 14.67 -2.89 13.89
N ALA A 56 14.93 -3.79 12.92
CA ALA A 56 16.09 -4.69 12.90
C ALA A 56 17.35 -4.02 12.33
N GLY A 57 17.32 -2.71 12.02
CA GLY A 57 18.49 -1.96 11.55
C GLY A 57 18.67 -1.97 10.03
N VAL A 58 17.72 -2.48 9.26
CA VAL A 58 17.75 -2.37 7.80
C VAL A 58 17.55 -0.92 7.39
N ASN A 59 18.30 -0.47 6.38
CA ASN A 59 18.14 0.87 5.83
C ASN A 59 16.67 1.14 5.45
N LEU A 60 16.15 2.29 5.86
CA LEU A 60 14.74 2.63 5.74
C LEU A 60 14.22 2.56 4.29
N TRP A 61 15.04 2.99 3.31
CA TRP A 61 14.70 2.92 1.90
C TRP A 61 14.66 1.48 1.38
N VAL A 62 15.58 0.64 1.82
CA VAL A 62 15.60 -0.80 1.48
C VAL A 62 14.39 -1.49 2.12
N ALA A 63 14.08 -1.18 3.38
CA ALA A 63 12.91 -1.70 4.07
C ALA A 63 11.60 -1.37 3.34
N MET A 64 11.47 -0.11 2.88
CA MET A 64 10.27 0.39 2.21
C MET A 64 10.13 -0.08 0.76
N LEU A 65 11.21 -0.02 -0.03
CA LEU A 65 11.16 -0.25 -1.48
C LEU A 65 11.45 -1.69 -1.88
N VAL A 66 12.05 -2.48 -1.01
CA VAL A 66 12.44 -3.87 -1.31
C VAL A 66 11.77 -4.85 -0.35
N VAL A 67 11.98 -4.72 0.96
CA VAL A 67 11.51 -5.73 1.91
C VAL A 67 9.99 -5.79 1.98
N ALA A 68 9.32 -4.64 2.12
CA ALA A 68 7.87 -4.59 2.20
C ALA A 68 7.20 -5.13 0.93
N PRO A 69 7.54 -4.69 -0.30
CA PRO A 69 6.95 -5.24 -1.52
C PRO A 69 7.26 -6.71 -1.73
N LEU A 70 8.47 -7.18 -1.42
CA LEU A 70 8.82 -8.59 -1.54
C LEU A 70 8.00 -9.46 -0.59
N THR A 71 7.83 -9.03 0.66
CA THR A 71 7.03 -9.76 1.66
C THR A 71 5.58 -9.88 1.19
N VAL A 72 4.99 -8.78 0.74
CA VAL A 72 3.62 -8.78 0.20
C VAL A 72 3.53 -9.60 -1.08
N GLY A 73 4.53 -9.53 -1.95
CA GLY A 73 4.60 -10.32 -3.18
C GLY A 73 4.63 -11.82 -2.90
N VAL A 74 5.46 -12.27 -1.96
CA VAL A 74 5.52 -13.68 -1.53
C VAL A 74 4.19 -14.11 -0.93
N LEU A 75 3.61 -13.30 -0.03
CA LEU A 75 2.30 -13.57 0.55
C LEU A 75 1.22 -13.67 -0.54
N GLY A 76 1.23 -12.75 -1.51
CA GLY A 76 0.31 -12.75 -2.65
C GLY A 76 0.42 -14.01 -3.50
N VAL A 77 1.64 -14.45 -3.81
CA VAL A 77 1.88 -15.72 -4.55
C VAL A 77 1.38 -16.93 -3.77
N VAL A 78 1.60 -16.97 -2.45
CA VAL A 78 1.09 -18.06 -1.60
C VAL A 78 -0.44 -18.10 -1.60
N VAL A 79 -1.08 -16.96 -1.39
CA VAL A 79 -2.55 -16.85 -1.38
C VAL A 79 -3.14 -17.15 -2.76
N GLU A 80 -2.52 -16.65 -3.82
CA GLU A 80 -2.95 -16.97 -5.20
C GLU A 80 -2.90 -18.47 -5.43
N ARG A 81 -1.77 -19.12 -5.15
CA ARG A 81 -1.59 -20.56 -5.42
C ARG A 81 -2.45 -21.47 -4.56
N LEU A 82 -2.68 -21.12 -3.31
CA LEU A 82 -3.43 -21.95 -2.37
C LEU A 82 -4.94 -21.74 -2.45
N ILE A 83 -5.38 -20.51 -2.74
CA ILE A 83 -6.79 -20.13 -2.62
C ILE A 83 -7.33 -19.62 -3.97
N ILE A 84 -6.81 -18.49 -4.47
CA ILE A 84 -7.46 -17.73 -5.54
C ILE A 84 -7.49 -18.49 -6.87
N ARG A 85 -6.40 -19.17 -7.25
CA ARG A 85 -6.32 -19.92 -8.51
C ARG A 85 -7.43 -20.94 -8.69
N HIS A 86 -7.98 -21.48 -7.60
CA HIS A 86 -9.05 -22.48 -7.64
C HIS A 86 -10.46 -21.85 -7.75
N LEU A 87 -10.53 -20.52 -7.61
CA LEU A 87 -11.76 -19.74 -7.58
C LEU A 87 -11.91 -18.80 -8.79
N TYR A 88 -11.00 -18.86 -9.75
CA TYR A 88 -11.12 -18.04 -10.97
C TYR A 88 -12.44 -18.31 -11.71
N GLY A 89 -13.11 -17.23 -12.12
CA GLY A 89 -14.42 -17.26 -12.75
C GLY A 89 -15.61 -17.40 -11.77
N ARG A 90 -15.34 -17.50 -10.47
CA ARG A 90 -16.35 -17.62 -9.41
C ARG A 90 -16.29 -16.39 -8.50
N ILE A 91 -16.97 -15.31 -8.90
CA ILE A 91 -16.86 -14.01 -8.23
C ILE A 91 -17.30 -14.08 -6.77
N ILE A 92 -18.44 -14.73 -6.47
CA ILE A 92 -19.00 -14.79 -5.12
C ILE A 92 -18.07 -15.59 -4.18
N GLU A 93 -17.60 -16.76 -4.63
CA GLU A 93 -16.70 -17.59 -3.84
C GLU A 93 -15.36 -16.90 -3.59
N THR A 94 -14.85 -16.14 -4.57
CA THR A 94 -13.63 -15.36 -4.41
C THR A 94 -13.79 -14.23 -3.40
N VAL A 95 -14.92 -13.53 -3.43
CA VAL A 95 -15.26 -12.51 -2.45
C VAL A 95 -15.31 -13.09 -1.04
N LEU A 96 -16.01 -14.21 -0.84
CA LEU A 96 -16.11 -14.88 0.45
C LEU A 96 -14.75 -15.39 0.94
N ALA A 97 -13.94 -15.98 0.05
CA ALA A 97 -12.61 -16.48 0.40
C ALA A 97 -11.65 -15.33 0.79
N THR A 98 -11.67 -14.23 0.05
CA THR A 98 -10.84 -13.06 0.38
C THR A 98 -11.32 -12.34 1.63
N TRP A 99 -12.63 -12.33 1.92
CA TRP A 99 -13.15 -11.83 3.19
C TRP A 99 -12.71 -12.71 4.37
N GLY A 100 -12.80 -14.03 4.24
CA GLY A 100 -12.27 -14.97 5.26
C GLY A 100 -10.76 -14.79 5.46
N LEU A 101 -10.00 -14.60 4.37
CA LEU A 101 -8.57 -14.28 4.43
C LEU A 101 -8.30 -12.96 5.16
N SER A 102 -9.11 -11.92 4.92
CA SER A 102 -9.03 -10.64 5.63
C SER A 102 -9.14 -10.85 7.14
N LEU A 103 -10.19 -11.54 7.60
CA LEU A 103 -10.38 -11.85 9.02
C LEU A 103 -9.23 -12.67 9.60
N PHE A 104 -8.73 -13.64 8.84
CA PHE A 104 -7.57 -14.43 9.24
C PHE A 104 -6.31 -13.59 9.43
N LEU A 105 -6.00 -12.70 8.47
CA LEU A 105 -4.81 -11.84 8.52
C LEU A 105 -4.91 -10.82 9.67
N ILE A 106 -6.10 -10.26 9.93
CA ILE A 106 -6.35 -9.39 11.09
C ILE A 106 -6.08 -10.16 12.40
N GLY A 107 -6.65 -11.34 12.55
CA GLY A 107 -6.45 -12.17 13.73
C GLY A 107 -5.00 -12.60 13.92
N LEU A 108 -4.35 -13.00 12.84
CA LEU A 108 -2.93 -13.37 12.83
C LEU A 108 -2.04 -12.20 13.25
N SER A 109 -2.25 -11.01 12.67
CA SER A 109 -1.46 -9.83 13.02
C SER A 109 -1.66 -9.42 14.48
N ALA A 110 -2.90 -9.44 14.97
CA ALA A 110 -3.21 -9.14 16.35
C ALA A 110 -2.54 -10.11 17.34
N THR A 111 -2.52 -11.40 17.00
CA THR A 111 -1.95 -12.45 17.85
C THR A 111 -0.42 -12.42 17.86
N VAL A 112 0.22 -12.23 16.68
CA VAL A 112 1.68 -12.31 16.52
C VAL A 112 2.36 -10.98 16.83
N LEU A 113 1.78 -9.88 16.39
CA LEU A 113 2.40 -8.55 16.46
C LEU A 113 1.83 -7.69 17.60
N GLY A 114 0.68 -8.09 18.16
CA GLY A 114 -0.04 -7.37 19.21
C GLY A 114 -0.80 -6.16 18.67
N TYR A 115 -1.55 -5.50 19.57
CA TYR A 115 -2.36 -4.32 19.26
C TYR A 115 -1.60 -2.99 19.38
N HIS A 116 -0.29 -3.02 19.63
CA HIS A 116 0.49 -1.80 19.81
C HIS A 116 0.73 -1.11 18.46
N GLN A 117 0.40 0.18 18.41
CA GLN A 117 0.75 1.01 17.27
C GLN A 117 2.28 1.19 17.23
N LYS A 118 2.90 0.64 16.21
CA LYS A 118 4.33 0.83 15.93
C LYS A 118 4.44 1.84 14.79
N GLY A 119 5.30 2.81 14.95
CA GLY A 119 5.58 3.83 13.94
C GLY A 119 7.07 4.00 13.74
N VAL A 120 7.44 4.45 12.56
CA VAL A 120 8.81 4.83 12.20
C VAL A 120 8.78 6.29 11.80
N ALA A 121 9.75 7.08 12.27
CA ALA A 121 9.85 8.48 11.86
C ALA A 121 10.08 8.60 10.35
N PRO A 122 9.37 9.50 9.66
CA PRO A 122 9.52 9.66 8.22
C PRO A 122 10.96 10.10 7.86
N PRO A 123 11.55 9.54 6.77
CA PRO A 123 12.98 9.69 6.49
C PRO A 123 13.40 11.06 5.93
N LEU A 124 12.48 11.88 5.46
CA LEU A 124 12.77 13.11 4.70
C LEU A 124 12.65 14.40 5.52
N GLY A 125 12.58 14.28 6.85
CA GLY A 125 12.46 15.46 7.70
C GLY A 125 11.21 16.31 7.42
N THR A 126 11.27 17.61 7.74
CA THR A 126 10.18 18.57 7.55
C THR A 126 10.60 19.70 6.63
N VAL A 127 9.70 20.16 5.78
CA VAL A 127 9.81 21.35 4.93
C VAL A 127 8.98 22.46 5.56
N ASP A 128 9.56 23.64 5.73
CA ASP A 128 8.87 24.82 6.25
C ASP A 128 8.19 25.56 5.10
N ILE A 129 6.88 25.72 5.19
CA ILE A 129 6.06 26.46 4.22
C ILE A 129 5.38 27.59 4.97
N GLY A 130 5.99 28.78 4.95
CA GLY A 130 5.40 29.99 5.53
C GLY A 130 5.10 29.89 7.03
N GLY A 131 5.97 29.20 7.79
CA GLY A 131 5.81 28.98 9.24
C GLY A 131 5.05 27.72 9.63
N TYR A 132 4.57 26.95 8.64
CA TYR A 132 3.98 25.62 8.85
C TYR A 132 4.98 24.53 8.42
N LYS A 133 5.12 23.50 9.27
CA LYS A 133 6.03 22.38 9.01
C LYS A 133 5.27 21.22 8.38
N GLU A 134 5.57 20.92 7.13
CA GLU A 134 5.06 19.75 6.43
C GLU A 134 6.14 18.66 6.30
N GLY A 135 5.73 17.40 6.37
CA GLY A 135 6.66 16.28 6.20
C GLY A 135 7.19 16.19 4.76
N GLY A 136 8.50 16.10 4.57
CA GLY A 136 9.09 15.87 3.25
C GLY A 136 8.57 14.58 2.60
N TYR A 137 8.14 13.61 3.40
CA TYR A 137 7.50 12.39 2.94
C TYR A 137 6.18 12.63 2.17
N THR A 138 5.45 13.69 2.49
CA THR A 138 4.23 14.11 1.76
C THR A 138 4.52 14.34 0.28
N PHE A 139 5.57 15.08 -0.03
CA PHE A 139 5.98 15.36 -1.41
C PHE A 139 6.49 14.11 -2.14
N PHE A 140 7.20 13.25 -1.42
CA PHE A 140 7.65 11.96 -1.96
C PHE A 140 6.47 11.09 -2.39
N VAL A 141 5.43 10.97 -1.56
CA VAL A 141 4.22 10.18 -1.88
C VAL A 141 3.48 10.76 -3.07
N ILE A 142 3.29 12.08 -3.13
CA ILE A 142 2.64 12.75 -4.27
C ILE A 142 3.43 12.48 -5.56
N GLY A 143 4.75 12.65 -5.54
CA GLY A 143 5.62 12.43 -6.70
C GLY A 143 5.63 10.96 -7.16
N MET A 144 5.72 10.01 -6.22
CA MET A 144 5.67 8.58 -6.52
C MET A 144 4.33 8.18 -7.14
N THR A 145 3.22 8.72 -6.60
CA THR A 145 1.88 8.47 -7.14
C THR A 145 1.75 8.99 -8.56
N ALA A 146 2.20 10.22 -8.83
CA ALA A 146 2.18 10.79 -10.17
C ALA A 146 2.99 9.94 -11.16
N LEU A 147 4.17 9.48 -10.76
CA LEU A 147 5.02 8.61 -11.56
C LEU A 147 4.34 7.28 -11.86
N LEU A 148 3.72 6.64 -10.87
CA LEU A 148 2.99 5.39 -11.04
C LEU A 148 1.77 5.55 -11.95
N LEU A 149 1.00 6.63 -11.81
CA LEU A 149 -0.12 6.93 -12.69
C LEU A 149 0.32 7.08 -14.15
N ILE A 150 1.42 7.79 -14.38
CA ILE A 150 2.01 7.96 -15.71
C ILE A 150 2.47 6.59 -16.24
N ALA A 151 3.14 5.77 -15.44
CA ALA A 151 3.61 4.45 -15.84
C ALA A 151 2.44 3.52 -16.23
N VAL A 152 1.37 3.51 -15.43
CA VAL A 152 0.15 2.74 -15.73
C VAL A 152 -0.52 3.26 -17.01
N TYR A 153 -0.65 4.58 -17.18
CA TYR A 153 -1.21 5.17 -18.40
C TYR A 153 -0.42 4.80 -19.64
N LEU A 154 0.91 4.91 -19.59
CA LEU A 154 1.79 4.52 -20.69
C LEU A 154 1.71 3.02 -20.98
N GLY A 155 1.73 2.17 -19.93
CA GLY A 155 1.55 0.74 -20.07
C GLY A 155 0.26 0.38 -20.80
N LEU A 156 -0.87 0.94 -20.39
CA LEU A 156 -2.17 0.73 -21.03
C LEU A 156 -2.22 1.26 -22.47
N LYS A 157 -1.56 2.39 -22.74
CA LYS A 157 -1.51 2.98 -24.08
C LYS A 157 -0.68 2.16 -25.07
N TYR A 158 0.43 1.59 -24.64
CA TYR A 158 1.34 0.83 -25.51
C TYR A 158 1.08 -0.67 -25.55
N THR A 159 0.22 -1.20 -24.68
CA THR A 159 -0.12 -2.63 -24.63
C THR A 159 -1.48 -2.94 -25.32
N ARG A 160 -2.15 -1.91 -25.87
CA ARG A 160 -3.37 -2.08 -26.70
C ARG A 160 -3.06 -2.34 -28.15
#